data_1f0a29cdd7d14f9202c299c080b820c1
#
_entry.id   1f0a29cdd7d14f9202c299c080b820c1
#
_cell.length_a   1.000
_cell.length_b   1.000
_cell.length_c   1.000
_cell.angle_alpha   90.00
_cell.angle_beta   90.00
_cell.angle_gamma   90.00
#
_symmetry.space_group_name_H-M   'P 1'
#
loop_
_entity.id
_entity.type
_entity.pdbx_description
1 polymer ?
#
loop_
_entity_poly.entity_id
_entity_poly.type
_entity_poly.pdbx_seq_one_letter_code
_entity_poly.pdbx_strand_id
1 'polypeptide(L)'
;MIAAWKGLERLLAEGRVRAIGVCNFSVAHLERLMAEAQVAPAVNQVELHPFFTQRTLREAHAPLGIVTQAWSPIGGVNRYWGSDIRPESDPLTHPTIVGLGEKYAKSPAQVMLRWQVQLGHSVVPKSVRPARIAENFDLFDFVLSAEDIDAIDALDTGRRGGPDPDNLGREFYERRID
;
A
#
# COMPACT_ATOMS: atom_id res chain seq x y z
N MET A 1 16.13 -7.75 -12.59
CA MET A 1 14.84 -7.07 -12.79
C MET A 1 14.32 -7.30 -14.21
N ILE A 2 14.90 -6.74 -15.28
CA ILE A 2 14.39 -6.82 -16.66
C ILE A 2 14.21 -8.25 -17.17
N ALA A 3 15.19 -9.13 -16.99
CA ALA A 3 15.08 -10.52 -17.44
C ALA A 3 13.89 -11.27 -16.78
N ALA A 4 13.62 -10.99 -15.50
CA ALA A 4 12.46 -11.55 -14.80
C ALA A 4 11.16 -11.01 -15.40
N TRP A 5 11.11 -9.70 -15.70
CA TRP A 5 9.94 -9.08 -16.32
C TRP A 5 9.62 -9.69 -17.69
N LYS A 6 10.62 -9.85 -18.55
CA LYS A 6 10.46 -10.54 -19.86
C LYS A 6 9.95 -11.98 -19.72
N GLY A 7 10.30 -12.64 -18.63
CA GLY A 7 9.71 -13.94 -18.27
C GLY A 7 8.22 -13.85 -17.94
N LEU A 8 7.81 -12.82 -17.18
CA LEU A 8 6.40 -12.58 -16.86
C LEU A 8 5.59 -12.18 -18.09
N GLU A 9 6.14 -11.36 -18.99
CA GLU A 9 5.52 -10.99 -20.27
C GLU A 9 5.23 -12.24 -21.13
N ARG A 10 6.14 -13.23 -21.17
CA ARG A 10 5.88 -14.50 -21.85
C ARG A 10 4.72 -15.27 -21.24
N LEU A 11 4.66 -15.37 -19.91
CA LEU A 11 3.55 -16.06 -19.23
C LEU A 11 2.21 -15.37 -19.48
N LEU A 12 2.21 -14.04 -19.59
CA LEU A 12 1.03 -13.26 -19.97
C LEU A 12 0.63 -13.54 -21.42
N ALA A 13 1.58 -13.51 -22.35
CA ALA A 13 1.34 -13.79 -23.78
C ALA A 13 0.85 -15.24 -24.02
N GLU A 14 1.31 -16.20 -23.23
CA GLU A 14 0.85 -17.59 -23.24
C GLU A 14 -0.53 -17.77 -22.59
N GLY A 15 -1.15 -16.72 -22.05
CA GLY A 15 -2.45 -16.77 -21.37
C GLY A 15 -2.42 -17.52 -20.03
N ARG A 16 -1.25 -17.79 -19.47
CA ARG A 16 -1.09 -18.50 -18.19
C ARG A 16 -1.42 -17.64 -16.98
N VAL A 17 -1.34 -16.32 -17.13
CA VAL A 17 -1.74 -15.32 -16.15
C VAL A 17 -2.56 -14.24 -16.84
N ARG A 18 -3.46 -13.57 -16.10
CA ARG A 18 -4.32 -12.51 -16.64
C ARG A 18 -3.71 -11.12 -16.48
N ALA A 19 -2.77 -10.96 -15.58
CA ALA A 19 -2.07 -9.71 -15.31
C ALA A 19 -0.71 -10.02 -14.67
N ILE A 20 0.23 -9.11 -14.87
CA ILE A 20 1.56 -9.15 -14.25
C ILE A 20 1.82 -7.83 -13.55
N GLY A 21 2.57 -7.85 -12.47
CA GLY A 21 2.82 -6.67 -11.64
C GLY A 21 4.16 -6.73 -10.91
N VAL A 22 4.43 -5.66 -10.20
CA VAL A 22 5.65 -5.50 -9.42
C VAL A 22 5.33 -5.21 -7.95
N CYS A 23 6.34 -5.30 -7.10
CA CYS A 23 6.23 -4.98 -5.69
C CYS A 23 7.40 -4.10 -5.26
N ASN A 24 7.11 -3.06 -4.49
CA ASN A 24 8.09 -2.11 -3.95
C ASN A 24 8.96 -1.43 -5.02
N PHE A 25 8.42 -1.16 -6.20
CA PHE A 25 9.12 -0.38 -7.21
C PHE A 25 8.98 1.11 -6.91
N SER A 26 10.11 1.81 -6.83
CA SER A 26 10.18 3.27 -6.82
C SER A 26 9.93 3.84 -8.22
N VAL A 27 9.78 5.16 -8.34
CA VAL A 27 9.64 5.84 -9.65
C VAL A 27 10.81 5.47 -10.57
N ALA A 28 12.04 5.53 -10.05
CA ALA A 28 13.24 5.19 -10.82
C ALA A 28 13.24 3.72 -11.31
N HIS A 29 12.71 2.79 -10.49
CA HIS A 29 12.55 1.39 -10.90
C HIS A 29 11.52 1.24 -12.03
N LEU A 30 10.42 1.98 -11.95
CA LEU A 30 9.40 1.97 -13.01
C LEU A 30 9.93 2.58 -14.31
N GLU A 31 10.60 3.73 -14.25
CA GLU A 31 11.23 4.34 -15.42
C GLU A 31 12.19 3.38 -16.13
N ARG A 32 13.07 2.73 -15.34
CA ARG A 32 14.01 1.74 -15.87
C ARG A 32 13.30 0.52 -16.47
N LEU A 33 12.20 0.07 -15.83
CA LEU A 33 11.42 -1.05 -16.35
C LEU A 33 10.76 -0.67 -17.66
N MET A 34 10.07 0.47 -17.70
CA MET A 34 9.31 0.95 -18.85
C MET A 34 10.17 1.23 -20.08
N ALA A 35 11.46 1.54 -19.88
CA ALA A 35 12.40 1.72 -20.99
C ALA A 35 12.62 0.42 -21.81
N GLU A 36 12.34 -0.77 -21.26
CA GLU A 36 12.59 -2.07 -21.89
C GLU A 36 11.37 -3.00 -21.92
N ALA A 37 10.30 -2.66 -21.19
CA ALA A 37 9.09 -3.47 -21.09
C ALA A 37 8.20 -3.27 -22.33
N GLN A 38 7.56 -4.34 -22.79
CA GLN A 38 6.52 -4.29 -23.81
C GLN A 38 5.12 -4.11 -23.20
N VAL A 39 4.95 -4.53 -21.97
CA VAL A 39 3.70 -4.41 -21.19
C VAL A 39 4.00 -3.69 -19.88
N ALA A 40 3.20 -2.67 -19.56
CA ALA A 40 3.28 -2.01 -18.27
C ALA A 40 2.80 -2.95 -17.14
N PRO A 41 3.34 -2.82 -15.91
CA PRO A 41 2.79 -3.51 -14.75
C PRO A 41 1.32 -3.14 -14.55
N ALA A 42 0.45 -4.13 -14.36
CA ALA A 42 -0.94 -3.88 -13.99
C ALA A 42 -1.08 -3.36 -12.56
N VAL A 43 -0.13 -3.72 -11.69
CA VAL A 43 -0.12 -3.34 -10.27
C VAL A 43 1.30 -3.12 -9.78
N ASN A 44 1.47 -2.13 -8.89
CA ASN A 44 2.65 -2.01 -8.03
C ASN A 44 2.17 -2.10 -6.57
N GLN A 45 2.55 -3.19 -5.87
CA GLN A 45 2.20 -3.38 -4.47
C GLN A 45 3.26 -2.73 -3.59
N VAL A 46 2.87 -1.72 -2.82
CA VAL A 46 3.78 -0.87 -2.04
C VAL A 46 3.27 -0.65 -0.61
N GLU A 47 4.16 -0.29 0.31
CA GLU A 47 3.75 0.26 1.60
C GLU A 47 2.94 1.53 1.37
N LEU A 48 1.71 1.56 1.89
CA LEU A 48 0.88 2.75 1.82
C LEU A 48 -0.13 2.79 2.98
N HIS A 49 -0.05 3.85 3.76
CA HIS A 49 -0.94 4.14 4.89
C HIS A 49 -0.92 5.65 5.17
N PRO A 50 -1.76 6.20 6.07
CA PRO A 50 -1.85 7.66 6.28
C PRO A 50 -0.53 8.36 6.58
N PHE A 51 0.43 7.72 7.26
CA PHE A 51 1.74 8.33 7.56
C PHE A 51 2.78 8.16 6.45
N PHE A 52 2.45 7.38 5.41
CA PHE A 52 3.29 7.18 4.23
C PHE A 52 2.40 7.00 2.99
N THR A 53 1.94 8.12 2.44
CA THR A 53 0.92 8.15 1.37
C THR A 53 1.47 7.84 -0.01
N GLN A 54 2.79 7.85 -0.20
CA GLN A 54 3.42 7.58 -1.49
C GLN A 54 2.92 8.49 -2.64
N ARG A 55 2.59 9.76 -2.36
CA ARG A 55 1.96 10.68 -3.31
C ARG A 55 2.68 10.70 -4.66
N THR A 56 3.99 10.96 -4.67
CA THR A 56 4.79 11.02 -5.90
C THR A 56 4.73 9.72 -6.71
N LEU A 57 4.75 8.57 -6.02
CA LEU A 57 4.66 7.27 -6.70
C LEU A 57 3.26 7.03 -7.27
N ARG A 58 2.19 7.37 -6.54
CA ARG A 58 0.80 7.28 -7.04
C ARG A 58 0.59 8.16 -8.27
N GLU A 59 1.15 9.37 -8.25
CA GLU A 59 1.11 10.29 -9.40
C GLU A 59 1.86 9.72 -10.62
N ALA A 60 2.96 8.99 -10.41
CA ALA A 60 3.67 8.30 -11.48
C ALA A 60 2.93 7.05 -12.00
N HIS A 61 2.12 6.39 -11.19
CA HIS A 61 1.30 5.24 -11.60
C HIS A 61 0.16 5.64 -12.54
N ALA A 62 -0.48 6.78 -12.29
CA ALA A 62 -1.71 7.19 -12.97
C ALA A 62 -1.59 7.24 -14.51
N PRO A 63 -0.59 7.91 -15.11
CA PRO A 63 -0.43 7.96 -16.56
C PRO A 63 -0.05 6.61 -17.19
N LEU A 64 0.48 5.68 -16.39
CA LEU A 64 0.86 4.34 -16.83
C LEU A 64 -0.27 3.32 -16.67
N GLY A 65 -1.40 3.70 -16.10
CA GLY A 65 -2.52 2.80 -15.79
C GLY A 65 -2.18 1.74 -14.73
N ILE A 66 -1.16 1.99 -13.90
CA ILE A 66 -0.72 1.06 -12.84
C ILE A 66 -1.62 1.23 -11.62
N VAL A 67 -2.27 0.17 -11.19
CA VAL A 67 -3.02 0.17 -9.93
C VAL A 67 -2.05 0.18 -8.76
N THR A 68 -2.20 1.15 -7.87
CA THR A 68 -1.51 1.13 -6.58
C THR A 68 -2.18 0.12 -5.66
N GLN A 69 -1.44 -0.88 -5.19
CA GLN A 69 -1.92 -1.81 -4.17
C GLN A 69 -1.17 -1.60 -2.87
N ALA A 70 -1.91 -1.34 -1.79
CA ALA A 70 -1.32 -1.05 -0.48
C ALA A 70 -1.10 -2.32 0.32
N TRP A 71 0.16 -2.62 0.67
CA TRP A 71 0.45 -3.49 1.79
C TRP A 71 0.58 -2.66 3.08
N SER A 72 0.27 -3.28 4.23
CA SER A 72 0.10 -2.58 5.51
C SER A 72 -0.85 -1.36 5.45
N PRO A 73 -2.03 -1.48 4.82
CA PRO A 73 -2.92 -0.35 4.54
C PRO A 73 -3.42 0.36 5.80
N ILE A 74 -3.35 -0.28 6.96
CA ILE A 74 -3.74 0.27 8.26
C ILE A 74 -2.52 0.51 9.17
N GLY A 75 -1.31 0.59 8.61
CA GLY A 75 -0.07 0.71 9.37
C GLY A 75 0.36 -0.60 10.04
N GLY A 76 1.08 -0.51 11.14
CA GLY A 76 1.48 -1.67 11.94
C GLY A 76 2.76 -2.37 11.46
N VAL A 77 3.45 -1.84 10.46
CA VAL A 77 4.71 -2.41 9.92
C VAL A 77 5.77 -2.52 11.00
N ASN A 78 5.90 -1.50 11.82
CA ASN A 78 6.88 -1.45 12.92
C ASN A 78 6.71 -2.57 13.96
N ARG A 79 5.52 -3.17 14.04
CA ARG A 79 5.24 -4.29 14.96
C ARG A 79 6.03 -5.55 14.64
N TYR A 80 6.40 -5.74 13.38
CA TYR A 80 7.12 -6.93 12.93
C TYR A 80 8.64 -6.81 13.12
N TRP A 81 9.15 -5.57 13.28
CA TRP A 81 10.59 -5.32 13.32
C TRP A 81 11.12 -4.97 14.71
N GLY A 82 10.28 -5.11 15.76
CA GLY A 82 10.68 -4.92 17.16
C GLY A 82 11.00 -3.47 17.54
N SER A 83 10.54 -2.51 16.75
CA SER A 83 10.64 -1.09 17.11
C SER A 83 9.56 -0.75 18.15
N ASP A 84 9.92 0.11 19.13
CA ASP A 84 8.98 0.67 20.09
C ASP A 84 7.85 1.39 19.35
N ILE A 85 6.66 0.79 19.37
CA ILE A 85 5.47 1.39 18.77
C ILE A 85 4.99 2.43 19.79
N ARG A 86 5.34 3.65 19.52
CA ARG A 86 4.73 4.75 20.25
C ARG A 86 3.30 4.96 19.73
N PRO A 87 2.33 5.28 20.61
CA PRO A 87 0.96 5.55 20.17
C PRO A 87 0.88 6.58 19.04
N GLU A 88 1.77 7.59 19.06
CA GLU A 88 1.88 8.60 18.01
C GLU A 88 2.39 8.08 16.65
N SER A 89 2.96 6.87 16.60
CA SER A 89 3.40 6.22 15.36
C SER A 89 2.40 5.20 14.80
N ASP A 90 1.25 5.03 15.47
CA ASP A 90 0.19 4.12 15.02
C ASP A 90 -0.98 4.93 14.44
N PRO A 91 -1.22 4.89 13.13
CA PRO A 91 -2.32 5.63 12.52
C PRO A 91 -3.70 5.22 13.07
N LEU A 92 -3.84 3.99 13.59
CA LEU A 92 -5.10 3.51 14.21
C LEU A 92 -5.53 4.31 15.44
N THR A 93 -4.60 4.95 16.12
CA THR A 93 -4.85 5.73 17.35
C THR A 93 -4.72 7.23 17.12
N HIS A 94 -4.40 7.66 15.91
CA HIS A 94 -4.25 9.08 15.60
C HIS A 94 -5.58 9.84 15.75
N PRO A 95 -5.63 10.99 16.45
CA PRO A 95 -6.88 11.71 16.72
C PRO A 95 -7.74 12.01 15.50
N THR A 96 -7.12 12.40 14.38
CA THR A 96 -7.83 12.63 13.10
C THR A 96 -8.55 11.38 12.62
N ILE A 97 -7.89 10.23 12.62
CA ILE A 97 -8.48 8.95 12.16
C ILE A 97 -9.58 8.48 13.11
N VAL A 98 -9.35 8.61 14.43
CA VAL A 98 -10.35 8.28 15.45
C VAL A 98 -11.58 9.17 15.31
N GLY A 99 -11.40 10.50 15.19
CA GLY A 99 -12.50 11.45 15.03
C GLY A 99 -13.31 11.21 13.74
N LEU A 100 -12.66 10.82 12.64
CA LEU A 100 -13.37 10.41 11.43
C LEU A 100 -14.13 9.09 11.66
N GLY A 101 -13.58 8.15 12.42
CA GLY A 101 -14.29 6.95 12.84
C GLY A 101 -15.58 7.28 13.59
N GLU A 102 -15.54 8.19 14.56
CA GLU A 102 -16.72 8.66 15.27
C GLU A 102 -17.74 9.36 14.34
N LYS A 103 -17.26 10.25 13.46
CA LYS A 103 -18.09 10.96 12.46
C LYS A 103 -18.91 10.02 11.59
N TYR A 104 -18.34 8.91 11.16
CA TYR A 104 -18.97 7.96 10.24
C TYR A 104 -19.52 6.71 10.93
N ALA A 105 -19.44 6.61 12.26
CA ALA A 105 -19.76 5.40 13.04
C ALA A 105 -19.02 4.15 12.51
N LYS A 106 -17.75 4.30 12.19
CA LYS A 106 -16.85 3.28 11.65
C LYS A 106 -15.58 3.17 12.49
N SER A 107 -14.91 2.02 12.42
CA SER A 107 -13.61 1.89 13.08
C SER A 107 -12.51 2.68 12.35
N PRO A 108 -11.44 3.07 13.05
CA PRO A 108 -10.25 3.67 12.43
C PRO A 108 -9.71 2.86 11.24
N ALA A 109 -9.75 1.52 11.32
CA ALA A 109 -9.33 0.65 10.23
C ALA A 109 -10.21 0.81 9.00
N GLN A 110 -11.54 0.83 9.18
CA GLN A 110 -12.48 1.04 8.08
C GLN A 110 -12.29 2.42 7.42
N VAL A 111 -12.07 3.47 8.20
CA VAL A 111 -11.78 4.82 7.66
C VAL A 111 -10.55 4.79 6.75
N MET A 112 -9.43 4.21 7.21
CA MET A 112 -8.20 4.14 6.43
C MET A 112 -8.36 3.26 5.18
N LEU A 113 -9.06 2.14 5.27
CA LEU A 113 -9.31 1.29 4.12
C LEU A 113 -10.22 1.98 3.12
N ARG A 114 -11.28 2.66 3.59
CA ARG A 114 -12.19 3.44 2.74
C ARG A 114 -11.47 4.57 2.02
N TRP A 115 -10.62 5.32 2.71
CA TRP A 115 -9.78 6.36 2.12
C TRP A 115 -9.01 5.82 0.91
N GLN A 116 -8.34 4.69 1.05
CA GLN A 116 -7.56 4.11 -0.05
C GLN A 116 -8.44 3.61 -1.20
N VAL A 117 -9.51 2.87 -0.88
CA VAL A 117 -10.44 2.35 -1.91
C VAL A 117 -11.11 3.49 -2.65
N GLN A 118 -11.47 4.57 -1.96
CA GLN A 118 -12.09 5.75 -2.57
C GLN A 118 -11.14 6.52 -3.49
N LEU A 119 -9.83 6.44 -3.25
CA LEU A 119 -8.78 6.96 -4.14
C LEU A 119 -8.43 6.00 -5.30
N GLY A 120 -9.15 4.88 -5.43
CA GLY A 120 -8.92 3.90 -6.50
C GLY A 120 -7.78 2.90 -6.23
N HIS A 121 -7.30 2.82 -5.00
CA HIS A 121 -6.26 1.86 -4.63
C HIS A 121 -6.86 0.48 -4.30
N SER A 122 -6.07 -0.57 -4.52
CA SER A 122 -6.33 -1.90 -3.97
C SER A 122 -5.69 -2.02 -2.58
N VAL A 123 -6.32 -2.73 -1.67
CA VAL A 123 -5.82 -2.90 -0.28
C VAL A 123 -5.74 -4.36 0.11
N VAL A 124 -4.71 -4.73 0.87
CA VAL A 124 -4.51 -6.10 1.36
C VAL A 124 -4.40 -6.15 2.90
N PRO A 125 -5.51 -5.83 3.61
CA PRO A 125 -5.53 -5.87 5.06
C PRO A 125 -5.49 -7.32 5.56
N LYS A 126 -4.56 -7.61 6.47
CA LYS A 126 -4.41 -8.94 7.06
C LYS A 126 -5.14 -9.03 8.40
N SER A 127 -5.98 -10.04 8.56
CA SER A 127 -6.50 -10.44 9.88
C SER A 127 -6.66 -11.95 9.96
N VAL A 128 -6.57 -12.47 11.19
CA VAL A 128 -6.92 -13.86 11.53
C VAL A 128 -8.20 -13.94 12.37
N ARG A 129 -8.81 -12.78 12.68
CA ARG A 129 -10.04 -12.68 13.47
C ARG A 129 -11.23 -12.54 12.52
N PRO A 130 -12.22 -13.47 12.51
CA PRO A 130 -13.36 -13.41 11.60
C PRO A 130 -14.11 -12.07 11.64
N ALA A 131 -14.35 -11.53 12.84
CA ALA A 131 -15.02 -10.24 12.98
C ALA A 131 -14.26 -9.09 12.29
N ARG A 132 -12.93 -9.02 12.41
CA ARG A 132 -12.12 -8.00 11.73
C ARG A 132 -12.03 -8.23 10.22
N ILE A 133 -12.12 -9.48 9.76
CA ILE A 133 -12.19 -9.77 8.32
C ILE A 133 -13.50 -9.21 7.76
N ALA A 134 -14.63 -9.47 8.42
CA ALA A 134 -15.92 -8.92 8.03
C ALA A 134 -15.91 -7.39 8.05
N GLU A 135 -15.39 -6.79 9.13
CA GLU A 135 -15.22 -5.33 9.27
C GLU A 135 -14.41 -4.71 8.14
N ASN A 136 -13.30 -5.33 7.72
CA ASN A 136 -12.47 -4.86 6.62
C ASN A 136 -13.18 -4.88 5.26
N PHE A 137 -14.27 -5.62 5.09
CA PHE A 137 -15.11 -5.63 3.90
C PHE A 137 -16.29 -4.64 3.97
N ASP A 138 -16.65 -4.19 5.18
CA ASP A 138 -17.77 -3.27 5.40
C ASP A 138 -17.33 -1.80 5.19
N LEU A 139 -17.05 -1.47 3.92
CA LEU A 139 -16.44 -0.19 3.50
C LEU A 139 -17.31 0.60 2.52
N PHE A 140 -18.43 0.05 2.03
CA PHE A 140 -19.11 0.58 0.88
C PHE A 140 -20.43 1.31 1.20
N ASP A 141 -20.79 1.38 2.47
CA ASP A 141 -21.99 2.02 2.99
C ASP A 141 -21.76 3.49 3.44
N PHE A 142 -20.56 4.00 3.33
CA PHE A 142 -20.20 5.39 3.62
C PHE A 142 -19.19 5.94 2.63
N VAL A 143 -19.10 7.27 2.55
CA VAL A 143 -18.18 7.99 1.66
C VAL A 143 -17.51 9.10 2.46
N LEU A 144 -16.19 9.17 2.42
CA LEU A 144 -15.41 10.26 3.00
C LEU A 144 -15.58 11.53 2.15
N SER A 145 -15.76 12.68 2.77
CA SER A 145 -15.76 13.96 2.06
C SER A 145 -14.35 14.31 1.52
N ALA A 146 -14.27 15.28 0.62
CA ALA A 146 -12.99 15.74 0.12
C ALA A 146 -12.10 16.28 1.26
N GLU A 147 -12.69 17.04 2.18
CA GLU A 147 -12.00 17.60 3.35
C GLU A 147 -11.47 16.48 4.28
N ASP A 148 -12.21 15.38 4.41
CA ASP A 148 -11.78 14.24 5.23
C ASP A 148 -10.61 13.50 4.58
N ILE A 149 -10.63 13.36 3.24
CA ILE A 149 -9.52 12.80 2.47
C ILE A 149 -8.28 13.68 2.63
N ASP A 150 -8.43 14.99 2.48
CA ASP A 150 -7.34 15.95 2.65
C ASP A 150 -6.77 15.90 4.08
N ALA A 151 -7.63 15.76 5.09
CA ALA A 151 -7.21 15.62 6.48
C ALA A 151 -6.41 14.33 6.73
N ILE A 152 -6.74 13.23 6.05
CA ILE A 152 -5.96 11.98 6.10
C ILE A 152 -4.63 12.14 5.35
N ASP A 153 -4.66 12.73 4.14
CA ASP A 153 -3.47 12.97 3.33
C ASP A 153 -2.46 13.90 4.02
N ALA A 154 -2.94 14.85 4.85
CA ALA A 154 -2.11 15.75 5.65
C ALA A 154 -1.33 15.05 6.78
N LEU A 155 -1.66 13.80 7.10
CA LEU A 155 -0.91 13.00 8.08
C LEU A 155 0.39 12.43 7.54
N ASP A 156 0.67 12.61 6.25
CA ASP A 156 1.87 12.09 5.61
C ASP A 156 3.14 12.65 6.25
N THR A 157 3.96 11.76 6.76
CA THR A 157 5.26 12.11 7.33
C THR A 157 6.41 11.81 6.36
N GLY A 158 6.12 11.20 5.23
CA GLY A 158 7.13 10.66 4.31
C GLY A 158 7.96 9.53 4.90
N ARG A 159 7.57 9.02 6.08
CA ARG A 159 8.34 8.00 6.81
C ARG A 159 7.81 6.62 6.52
N ARG A 160 8.66 5.82 5.96
CA ARG A 160 8.43 4.39 5.76
C ARG A 160 8.43 3.66 7.11
N GLY A 161 7.50 2.73 7.30
CA GLY A 161 7.49 1.85 8.47
C GLY A 161 8.24 0.54 8.23
N GLY A 162 8.29 0.08 6.98
CA GLY A 162 9.03 -1.10 6.56
C GLY A 162 10.44 -0.77 6.05
N PRO A 163 11.22 -1.79 5.69
CA PRO A 163 12.54 -1.60 5.13
C PRO A 163 12.47 -0.87 3.78
N ASP A 164 13.46 -0.02 3.51
CA ASP A 164 13.58 0.67 2.24
C ASP A 164 14.05 -0.30 1.15
N PRO A 165 13.24 -0.55 0.10
CA PRO A 165 13.58 -1.50 -0.95
C PRO A 165 14.82 -1.11 -1.76
N ASP A 166 15.18 0.18 -1.79
CA ASP A 166 16.36 0.67 -2.50
C ASP A 166 17.65 0.43 -1.70
N ASN A 167 17.53 0.18 -0.38
CA ASN A 167 18.64 0.00 0.55
C ASN A 167 18.68 -1.41 1.20
N LEU A 168 17.95 -2.38 0.64
CA LEU A 168 18.02 -3.77 1.12
C LEU A 168 19.36 -4.41 0.75
N GLY A 169 20.29 -4.45 1.71
CA GLY A 169 21.53 -5.19 1.61
C GLY A 169 21.32 -6.71 1.58
N ARG A 170 22.35 -7.45 1.14
CA ARG A 170 22.36 -8.93 1.12
C ARG A 170 21.97 -9.54 2.46
N GLU A 171 22.34 -8.92 3.55
CA GLU A 171 22.06 -9.31 4.94
C GLU A 171 20.57 -9.45 5.24
N PHE A 172 19.71 -8.71 4.53
CA PHE A 172 18.27 -8.82 4.68
C PHE A 172 17.73 -10.17 4.18
N TYR A 173 18.31 -10.69 3.10
CA TYR A 173 17.91 -11.96 2.49
C TYR A 173 18.57 -13.18 3.14
N GLU A 174 19.63 -12.98 3.91
CA GLU A 174 20.37 -14.04 4.61
C GLU A 174 19.82 -14.33 6.01
N ARG A 175 18.85 -13.55 6.49
CA ARG A 175 18.15 -13.83 7.74
C ARG A 175 17.38 -15.14 7.62
N ARG A 176 17.85 -16.16 8.35
CA ARG A 176 17.06 -17.39 8.55
C ARG A 176 15.80 -17.02 9.33
N ILE A 177 14.66 -17.41 8.81
CA ILE A 177 13.40 -17.43 9.54
C ILE A 177 13.42 -18.74 10.32
N ASP A 178 13.78 -18.64 11.61
CA ASP A 178 13.68 -19.79 12.53
C ASP A 178 12.21 -20.04 12.89
#